data_0fb5353671502e7b2f0c0c61798cf1c4
#
_entry.id   0fb5353671502e7b2f0c0c61798cf1c4
#
_cell.length_a   1.000
_cell.length_b   1.000
_cell.length_c   1.000
_cell.angle_alpha   90.00
_cell.angle_beta   90.00
_cell.angle_gamma   90.00
#
_symmetry.space_group_name_H-M   'P 1'
#
loop_
_entity.id
_entity.type
_entity.pdbx_description
1 polymer ?
#
loop_
_entity_poly.entity_id
_entity_poly.type
_entity_poly.pdbx_seq_one_letter_code
_entity_poly.pdbx_strand_id
1 'polypeptide(L)'
;VTPPGSDFELGTDGPTLILVGIDGSRTSWRAAAYAAGLARRQHCRLLAVYVARLSANIGAAPGVAAAMSEAAAQAAGEIEQRMRDGAAEMGLDFEFRAVMGDPWTELNRAAKELKADAVVVGASEHAGHRIVGSLATRLVRAGKWPVTVVP
;
A
#
# COMPACT_ATOMS: atom_id res chain seq x y z
N VAL A 1 17.67 -9.28 17.89
CA VAL A 1 17.78 -8.03 18.67
C VAL A 1 17.67 -6.86 17.71
N THR A 2 16.58 -6.10 17.80
CA THR A 2 16.37 -4.90 16.98
C THR A 2 17.29 -3.80 17.48
N PRO A 3 18.11 -3.15 16.61
CA PRO A 3 18.93 -2.04 17.04
C PRO A 3 18.04 -0.88 17.55
N PRO A 4 18.45 -0.14 18.58
CA PRO A 4 17.69 1.00 19.08
C PRO A 4 17.45 2.01 17.96
N GLY A 5 16.18 2.35 17.67
CA GLY A 5 15.81 3.34 16.68
C GLY A 5 15.54 2.82 15.26
N SER A 6 15.54 1.51 15.01
CA SER A 6 15.08 0.99 13.71
C SER A 6 13.55 0.97 13.64
N ASP A 7 13.01 1.47 12.53
CA ASP A 7 11.58 1.40 12.22
C ASP A 7 11.15 -0.03 11.76
N PHE A 8 12.12 -0.93 11.65
CA PHE A 8 11.96 -2.32 11.24
C PHE A 8 12.37 -3.27 12.37
N GLU A 9 11.50 -4.19 12.74
CA GLU A 9 11.74 -5.21 13.74
C GLU A 9 12.07 -6.55 13.05
N LEU A 10 13.27 -7.05 13.28
CA LEU A 10 13.66 -8.40 12.86
C LEU A 10 13.03 -9.42 13.80
N GLY A 11 11.89 -9.99 13.41
CA GLY A 11 11.33 -11.14 14.11
C GLY A 11 12.19 -12.40 13.91
N THR A 12 12.15 -13.31 14.87
CA THR A 12 12.84 -14.61 14.78
C THR A 12 11.99 -15.67 14.08
N ASP A 13 10.71 -15.41 13.90
CA ASP A 13 9.67 -16.29 13.40
C ASP A 13 9.06 -15.84 12.04
N GLY A 14 9.70 -14.88 11.39
CA GLY A 14 9.27 -14.33 10.11
C GLY A 14 8.37 -13.10 10.24
N PRO A 15 7.85 -12.58 9.13
CA PRO A 15 7.02 -11.39 9.13
C PRO A 15 5.67 -11.66 9.81
N THR A 16 5.19 -10.66 10.57
CA THR A 16 3.87 -10.65 11.21
C THR A 16 2.86 -9.79 10.45
N LEU A 17 3.34 -8.78 9.72
CA LEU A 17 2.53 -7.87 8.92
C LEU A 17 3.21 -7.50 7.61
N ILE A 18 2.53 -7.74 6.49
CA ILE A 18 2.91 -7.25 5.16
C ILE A 18 1.98 -6.10 4.77
N LEU A 19 2.55 -4.97 4.40
CA LEU A 19 1.81 -3.82 3.88
C LEU A 19 1.88 -3.81 2.35
N VAL A 20 0.74 -3.63 1.67
CA VAL A 20 0.69 -3.38 0.24
C VAL A 20 0.03 -2.05 -0.07
N GLY A 21 0.69 -1.23 -0.89
CA GLY A 21 0.11 -0.03 -1.47
C GLY A 21 -0.75 -0.39 -2.69
N ILE A 22 -1.99 0.09 -2.72
CA ILE A 22 -2.91 -0.15 -3.83
C ILE A 22 -3.53 1.16 -4.30
N ASP A 23 -3.59 1.37 -5.62
CA ASP A 23 -4.17 2.55 -6.25
C ASP A 23 -5.17 2.23 -7.36
N GLY A 24 -5.48 0.94 -7.54
CA GLY A 24 -6.38 0.45 -8.58
C GLY A 24 -5.71 0.19 -9.93
N SER A 25 -4.42 0.52 -10.11
CA SER A 25 -3.67 0.21 -11.32
C SER A 25 -3.44 -1.30 -11.47
N ARG A 26 -3.18 -1.74 -12.68
CA ARG A 26 -2.92 -3.15 -12.97
C ARG A 26 -1.73 -3.69 -12.17
N THR A 27 -0.65 -2.93 -12.05
CA THR A 27 0.54 -3.31 -11.28
C THR A 27 0.25 -3.34 -9.78
N SER A 28 -0.57 -2.43 -9.25
CA SER A 28 -0.97 -2.47 -7.85
C SER A 28 -1.85 -3.70 -7.52
N TRP A 29 -2.71 -4.14 -8.43
CA TRP A 29 -3.45 -5.40 -8.27
C TRP A 29 -2.54 -6.63 -8.32
N ARG A 30 -1.50 -6.63 -9.15
CA ARG A 30 -0.47 -7.69 -9.13
C ARG A 30 0.31 -7.68 -7.82
N ALA A 31 0.66 -6.49 -7.33
CA ALA A 31 1.30 -6.34 -6.03
C ALA A 31 0.41 -6.86 -4.89
N ALA A 32 -0.89 -6.57 -4.92
CA ALA A 32 -1.84 -7.10 -3.97
C ALA A 32 -1.93 -8.64 -4.00
N ALA A 33 -2.00 -9.23 -5.18
CA ALA A 33 -2.01 -10.69 -5.35
C ALA A 33 -0.72 -11.34 -4.83
N TYR A 34 0.44 -10.74 -5.14
CA TYR A 34 1.73 -11.19 -4.64
C TYR A 34 1.81 -11.12 -3.11
N ALA A 35 1.43 -9.97 -2.53
CA ALA A 35 1.44 -9.75 -1.09
C ALA A 35 0.47 -10.71 -0.36
N ALA A 36 -0.72 -10.95 -0.91
CA ALA A 36 -1.68 -11.91 -0.37
C ALA A 36 -1.14 -13.34 -0.38
N GLY A 37 -0.53 -13.77 -1.49
CA GLY A 37 0.11 -15.08 -1.58
C GLY A 37 1.27 -15.24 -0.59
N LEU A 38 2.05 -14.18 -0.39
CA LEU A 38 3.14 -14.16 0.58
C LEU A 38 2.61 -14.22 2.01
N ALA A 39 1.62 -13.38 2.35
CA ALA A 39 0.99 -13.36 3.68
C ALA A 39 0.39 -14.71 4.04
N ARG A 40 -0.30 -15.35 3.10
CA ARG A 40 -0.86 -16.70 3.30
C ARG A 40 0.21 -17.73 3.62
N ARG A 41 1.32 -17.74 2.88
CA ARG A 41 2.42 -18.71 3.09
C ARG A 41 3.20 -18.46 4.38
N GLN A 42 3.28 -17.20 4.79
CA GLN A 42 3.99 -16.79 6.01
C GLN A 42 3.08 -16.78 7.25
N HIS A 43 1.78 -17.05 7.09
CA HIS A 43 0.79 -16.99 8.17
C HIS A 43 0.78 -15.63 8.88
N CYS A 44 0.92 -14.53 8.12
CA CYS A 44 0.93 -13.18 8.64
C CYS A 44 -0.25 -12.34 8.12
N ARG A 45 -0.49 -11.20 8.76
CA ARG A 45 -1.53 -10.25 8.37
C ARG A 45 -1.16 -9.53 7.08
N LEU A 46 -2.18 -9.17 6.31
CA LEU A 46 -2.07 -8.31 5.14
C LEU A 46 -2.79 -6.99 5.40
N LEU A 47 -2.05 -5.88 5.31
CA LEU A 47 -2.60 -4.53 5.33
C LEU A 47 -2.56 -3.96 3.92
N ALA A 48 -3.72 -3.65 3.33
CA ALA A 48 -3.79 -2.87 2.10
C ALA A 48 -4.05 -1.39 2.42
N VAL A 49 -3.24 -0.52 1.85
CA VAL A 49 -3.36 0.93 2.01
C VAL A 49 -3.64 1.58 0.66
N TYR A 50 -4.82 2.18 0.54
CA TYR A 50 -5.19 3.03 -0.58
C TYR A 50 -4.97 4.49 -0.21
N VAL A 51 -4.22 5.22 -1.03
CA VAL A 51 -3.96 6.64 -0.83
C VAL A 51 -4.57 7.44 -1.96
N ALA A 52 -5.64 8.16 -1.66
CA ALA A 52 -6.20 9.15 -2.56
C ALA A 52 -5.31 10.40 -2.59
N ARG A 53 -4.78 10.72 -3.76
CA ARG A 53 -3.92 11.90 -3.94
C ARG A 53 -4.74 13.18 -3.87
N LEU A 54 -4.29 14.13 -3.07
CA LEU A 54 -4.79 15.49 -3.13
C LEU A 54 -4.16 16.18 -4.35
N SER A 55 -4.97 16.53 -5.35
CA SER A 55 -4.50 17.38 -6.44
C SER A 55 -4.27 18.79 -5.93
N ALA A 56 -3.07 19.32 -6.12
CA ALA A 56 -2.71 20.69 -5.72
C ALA A 56 -3.54 21.79 -6.42
N ASN A 57 -4.24 21.45 -7.50
CA ASN A 57 -5.02 22.38 -8.33
C ASN A 57 -6.52 22.49 -7.96
N ILE A 58 -6.96 21.90 -6.86
CA ILE A 58 -8.40 21.83 -6.51
C ILE A 58 -8.92 23.09 -5.82
N GLY A 59 -8.10 24.12 -5.64
CA GLY A 59 -8.45 25.27 -4.82
C GLY A 59 -9.47 26.27 -5.39
N ALA A 60 -10.00 26.09 -6.61
CA ALA A 60 -10.64 27.21 -7.29
C ALA A 60 -12.17 27.11 -7.48
N ALA A 61 -12.81 25.95 -7.34
CA ALA A 61 -14.27 25.86 -7.58
C ALA A 61 -15.00 25.18 -6.41
N PRO A 62 -16.00 25.84 -5.81
CA PRO A 62 -16.90 25.23 -4.84
C PRO A 62 -17.57 23.98 -5.45
N GLY A 63 -17.52 22.86 -4.75
CA GLY A 63 -18.11 21.59 -5.21
C GLY A 63 -17.14 20.63 -5.90
N VAL A 64 -16.05 21.09 -6.49
CA VAL A 64 -15.05 20.20 -7.14
C VAL A 64 -14.32 19.35 -6.10
N ALA A 65 -13.92 19.95 -4.97
CA ALA A 65 -13.28 19.23 -3.89
C ALA A 65 -14.20 18.14 -3.27
N ALA A 66 -15.50 18.46 -3.11
CA ALA A 66 -16.49 17.50 -2.62
C ALA A 66 -16.70 16.35 -3.61
N ALA A 67 -16.83 16.65 -4.92
CA ALA A 67 -16.99 15.63 -5.95
C ALA A 67 -15.76 14.70 -6.05
N MET A 68 -14.56 15.24 -5.90
CA MET A 68 -13.32 14.44 -5.92
C MET A 68 -13.17 13.58 -4.66
N SER A 69 -13.58 14.10 -3.50
CA SER A 69 -13.60 13.33 -2.25
C SER A 69 -14.58 12.16 -2.35
N GLU A 70 -15.77 12.39 -2.92
CA GLU A 70 -16.77 11.36 -3.14
C GLU A 70 -16.27 10.30 -4.14
N ALA A 71 -15.67 10.69 -5.26
CA ALA A 71 -15.08 9.79 -6.24
C ALA A 71 -13.93 8.95 -5.62
N ALA A 72 -13.09 9.55 -4.79
CA ALA A 72 -12.03 8.85 -4.06
C ALA A 72 -12.60 7.84 -3.06
N ALA A 73 -13.66 8.20 -2.35
CA ALA A 73 -14.33 7.30 -1.40
C ALA A 73 -15.00 6.12 -2.13
N GLN A 74 -15.63 6.35 -3.28
CA GLN A 74 -16.20 5.30 -4.11
C GLN A 74 -15.13 4.34 -4.62
N ALA A 75 -14.03 4.86 -5.17
CA ALA A 75 -12.91 4.05 -5.64
C ALA A 75 -12.29 3.22 -4.50
N ALA A 76 -12.13 3.81 -3.32
CA ALA A 76 -11.66 3.10 -2.14
C ALA A 76 -12.60 1.96 -1.76
N GLY A 77 -13.91 2.19 -1.77
CA GLY A 77 -14.91 1.17 -1.44
C GLY A 77 -14.92 -0.01 -2.41
N GLU A 78 -14.78 0.24 -3.70
CA GLU A 78 -14.69 -0.81 -4.73
C GLU A 78 -13.42 -1.65 -4.56
N ILE A 79 -12.28 -1.00 -4.31
CA ILE A 79 -11.00 -1.67 -4.05
C ILE A 79 -11.09 -2.49 -2.77
N GLU A 80 -11.63 -1.90 -1.69
CA GLU A 80 -11.78 -2.58 -0.41
C GLU A 80 -12.62 -3.85 -0.54
N GLN A 81 -13.79 -3.75 -1.17
CA GLN A 81 -14.69 -4.90 -1.33
C GLN A 81 -13.99 -6.04 -2.08
N ARG A 82 -13.34 -5.73 -3.20
CA ARG A 82 -12.62 -6.74 -3.98
C ARG A 82 -11.47 -7.38 -3.20
N MET A 83 -10.74 -6.58 -2.42
CA MET A 83 -9.66 -7.09 -1.56
C MET A 83 -10.18 -7.98 -0.44
N ARG A 84 -11.30 -7.60 0.20
CA ARG A 84 -11.95 -8.40 1.26
C ARG A 84 -12.44 -9.74 0.75
N ASP A 85 -13.07 -9.76 -0.41
CA ASP A 85 -13.56 -10.99 -1.02
C ASP A 85 -12.40 -11.95 -1.29
N GLY A 86 -11.33 -11.47 -1.91
CA GLY A 86 -10.12 -12.28 -2.15
C GLY A 86 -9.43 -12.75 -0.87
N ALA A 87 -9.36 -11.90 0.16
CA ALA A 87 -8.79 -12.26 1.45
C ALA A 87 -9.61 -13.33 2.17
N ALA A 88 -10.94 -13.23 2.11
CA ALA A 88 -11.86 -14.22 2.68
C ALA A 88 -11.71 -15.59 2.00
N GLU A 89 -11.65 -15.63 0.67
CA GLU A 89 -11.41 -16.87 -0.10
C GLU A 89 -10.08 -17.55 0.29
N MET A 90 -9.07 -16.76 0.63
CA MET A 90 -7.75 -17.27 1.03
C MET A 90 -7.61 -17.53 2.54
N GLY A 91 -8.60 -17.16 3.35
CA GLY A 91 -8.54 -17.25 4.81
C GLY A 91 -7.48 -16.33 5.42
N LEU A 92 -7.26 -15.14 4.82
CA LEU A 92 -6.27 -14.18 5.30
C LEU A 92 -6.80 -13.28 6.41
N ASP A 93 -5.97 -13.00 7.41
CA ASP A 93 -6.16 -11.88 8.30
C ASP A 93 -5.84 -10.59 7.54
N PHE A 94 -6.87 -9.81 7.24
CA PHE A 94 -6.82 -8.69 6.31
C PHE A 94 -7.37 -7.40 6.91
N GLU A 95 -6.63 -6.34 6.75
CA GLU A 95 -7.04 -4.97 7.08
C GLU A 95 -6.93 -4.07 5.84
N PHE A 96 -7.89 -3.15 5.68
CA PHE A 96 -7.86 -2.13 4.64
C PHE A 96 -7.90 -0.73 5.24
N ARG A 97 -7.06 0.15 4.73
CA ARG A 97 -7.07 1.58 5.08
C ARG A 97 -7.14 2.44 3.84
N ALA A 98 -8.11 3.35 3.82
CA ALA A 98 -8.19 4.42 2.84
C ALA A 98 -7.81 5.74 3.52
N VAL A 99 -6.85 6.43 2.96
CA VAL A 99 -6.36 7.72 3.46
C VAL A 99 -6.18 8.71 2.32
N MET A 100 -6.20 9.99 2.64
CA MET A 100 -5.89 11.07 1.67
C MET A 100 -4.52 11.66 1.97
N GLY A 101 -3.71 11.90 0.94
CA GLY A 101 -2.41 12.51 1.13
C GLY A 101 -1.38 12.17 0.07
N ASP A 102 -0.11 12.32 0.43
CA ASP A 102 1.03 11.88 -0.37
C ASP A 102 1.29 10.38 -0.13
N PRO A 103 1.31 9.54 -1.17
CA PRO A 103 1.45 8.10 -1.01
C PRO A 103 2.68 7.67 -0.23
N TRP A 104 3.82 8.33 -0.43
CA TRP A 104 5.03 8.00 0.31
C TRP A 104 4.87 8.27 1.81
N THR A 105 4.32 9.44 2.14
CA THR A 105 4.10 9.84 3.53
C THR A 105 3.13 8.90 4.24
N GLU A 106 2.01 8.58 3.59
CA GLU A 106 0.96 7.78 4.18
C GLU A 106 1.37 6.30 4.33
N LEU A 107 2.07 5.73 3.34
CA LEU A 107 2.59 4.37 3.45
C LEU A 107 3.66 4.25 4.54
N ASN A 108 4.58 5.22 4.64
CA ASN A 108 5.57 5.26 5.73
C ASN A 108 4.90 5.35 7.09
N ARG A 109 3.88 6.21 7.22
CA ARG A 109 3.14 6.38 8.48
C ARG A 109 2.46 5.07 8.88
N ALA A 110 1.72 4.44 7.97
CA ALA A 110 1.04 3.18 8.22
C ALA A 110 2.03 2.05 8.57
N ALA A 111 3.13 1.94 7.81
CA ALA A 111 4.15 0.93 8.05
C ALA A 111 4.83 1.09 9.43
N LYS A 112 5.13 2.33 9.83
CA LYS A 112 5.71 2.63 11.14
C LYS A 112 4.74 2.38 12.28
N GLU A 113 3.51 2.90 12.16
CA GLU A 113 2.47 2.81 13.18
C GLU A 113 2.11 1.36 13.51
N LEU A 114 2.01 0.51 12.49
CA LEU A 114 1.63 -0.89 12.63
C LEU A 114 2.82 -1.86 12.65
N LYS A 115 4.04 -1.35 12.62
CA LYS A 115 5.27 -2.14 12.61
C LYS A 115 5.28 -3.18 11.48
N ALA A 116 5.06 -2.71 10.25
CA ALA A 116 5.09 -3.59 9.09
C ALA A 116 6.50 -4.17 8.87
N ASP A 117 6.57 -5.45 8.54
CA ASP A 117 7.82 -6.17 8.28
C ASP A 117 8.28 -6.05 6.81
N ALA A 118 7.37 -5.74 5.91
CA ALA A 118 7.67 -5.53 4.50
C ALA A 118 6.64 -4.61 3.85
N VAL A 119 7.06 -3.88 2.82
CA VAL A 119 6.22 -3.03 1.99
C VAL A 119 6.25 -3.54 0.55
N VAL A 120 5.08 -3.77 -0.03
CA VAL A 120 4.91 -4.23 -1.42
C VAL A 120 4.19 -3.14 -2.21
N VAL A 121 4.72 -2.80 -3.37
CA VAL A 121 4.11 -1.82 -4.29
C VAL A 121 4.19 -2.28 -5.73
N GLY A 122 3.26 -1.81 -6.57
CA GLY A 122 3.33 -2.01 -8.01
C GLY A 122 4.39 -1.13 -8.66
N ALA A 123 4.96 -1.58 -9.77
CA ALA A 123 5.78 -0.74 -10.63
C ALA A 123 4.92 0.34 -11.30
N SER A 124 5.51 1.48 -11.64
CA SER A 124 4.82 2.54 -12.38
C SER A 124 4.62 2.15 -13.85
N GLU A 125 3.43 2.40 -14.37
CA GLU A 125 3.07 2.17 -15.78
C GLU A 125 3.05 3.50 -16.55
N HIS A 126 4.15 4.25 -16.60
CA HIS A 126 4.22 5.45 -17.43
C HIS A 126 4.80 5.15 -18.81
N ALA A 127 4.10 5.61 -19.86
CA ALA A 127 4.58 5.67 -21.25
C ALA A 127 5.09 4.33 -21.85
N GLY A 128 4.43 3.20 -21.56
CA GLY A 128 4.76 1.90 -22.16
C GLY A 128 6.05 1.24 -21.66
N HIS A 129 6.78 1.89 -20.78
CA HIS A 129 7.97 1.35 -20.12
C HIS A 129 7.66 1.03 -18.66
N ARG A 130 8.00 -0.18 -18.23
CA ARG A 130 7.96 -0.57 -16.81
C ARG A 130 9.13 0.09 -16.10
N ILE A 131 8.87 1.16 -15.39
CA ILE A 131 9.88 1.88 -14.62
C ILE A 131 9.57 1.67 -13.15
N VAL A 132 10.61 1.46 -12.35
CA VAL A 132 10.50 1.57 -10.90
C VAL A 132 10.00 2.99 -10.60
N GLY A 133 8.75 3.11 -10.16
CA GLY A 133 8.10 4.41 -9.98
C GLY A 133 8.77 5.26 -8.90
N SER A 134 8.46 6.56 -8.89
CA SER A 134 9.00 7.50 -7.90
C SER A 134 8.71 7.07 -6.46
N LEU A 135 7.54 6.51 -6.19
CA LEU A 135 7.16 5.99 -4.88
C LEU A 135 8.07 4.82 -4.46
N ALA A 136 8.21 3.81 -5.33
CA ALA A 136 9.06 2.65 -5.06
C ALA A 136 10.52 3.06 -4.85
N THR A 137 11.04 3.95 -5.69
CA THR A 137 12.39 4.49 -5.54
C THR A 137 12.58 5.21 -4.20
N ARG A 138 11.62 6.02 -3.77
CA ARG A 138 11.68 6.71 -2.47
C ARG A 138 11.64 5.72 -1.30
N LEU A 139 10.78 4.70 -1.37
CA LEU A 139 10.69 3.65 -0.35
C LEU A 139 12.01 2.88 -0.19
N VAL A 140 12.60 2.45 -1.32
CA VAL A 140 13.89 1.74 -1.32
C VAL A 140 15.02 2.63 -0.78
N ARG A 141 15.10 3.90 -1.22
CA ARG A 141 16.13 4.84 -0.75
C ARG A 141 16.00 5.20 0.72
N ALA A 142 14.79 5.19 1.26
CA ALA A 142 14.57 5.44 2.68
C ALA A 142 15.19 4.36 3.57
N GLY A 143 15.36 3.13 3.07
CA GLY A 143 16.05 2.04 3.76
C GLY A 143 15.40 1.59 5.08
N LYS A 144 14.08 1.84 5.24
CA LYS A 144 13.39 1.57 6.50
C LYS A 144 12.76 0.19 6.57
N TRP A 145 12.35 -0.36 5.43
CA TRP A 145 11.71 -1.66 5.33
C TRP A 145 12.24 -2.44 4.13
N PRO A 146 12.16 -3.76 4.14
CA PRO A 146 12.22 -4.55 2.91
C PRO A 146 11.10 -4.07 1.95
N VAL A 147 11.48 -3.73 0.72
CA VAL A 147 10.55 -3.24 -0.30
C VAL A 147 10.53 -4.18 -1.48
N THR A 148 9.36 -4.67 -1.85
CA THR A 148 9.16 -5.45 -3.07
C THR A 148 8.40 -4.62 -4.10
N VAL A 149 8.96 -4.51 -5.30
CA VAL A 149 8.34 -3.84 -6.45
C VAL A 149 7.87 -4.88 -7.43
N VAL A 150 6.55 -4.94 -7.66
CA VAL A 150 5.92 -5.94 -8.53
C VAL A 150 5.65 -5.34 -9.91
N PRO A 151 6.16 -5.95 -11.00
CA PRO A 151 5.99 -5.46 -12.36
C PRO A 151 4.58 -5.68 -12.94
#